data_03c43cc97c8e46914d817fa6456262ce
#
_entry.id   03c43cc97c8e46914d817fa6456262ce
#
_cell.length_a   1.000
_cell.length_b   1.000
_cell.length_c   1.000
_cell.angle_alpha   90.00
_cell.angle_beta   90.00
_cell.angle_gamma   90.00
#
_symmetry.space_group_name_H-M   'P 1'
#
loop_
_entity.id
_entity.type
_entity.pdbx_description
1 polymer ?
#
loop_
_entity_poly.entity_id
_entity_poly.type
_entity_poly.pdbx_seq_one_letter_code
_entity_poly.pdbx_strand_id
1 'polypeptide(L)'
;MEAVSVSLETRDSLLYPGKQEAIIIPIGDVQLGPRLRGQPRAAHLKRLKRVLDWGVEHGAYFVGMGDMADVASPSNREALRAARLYDTVRDTLEQGAESTLEELKELLEPTRGRWLGMVEGHHLWPFEDGTTTDTRLADFVGCRFLGSAGLITARLPAEGQHKQPILKISAWHGEGGGGTLGAPLSKLERMVGDREADIYMMGHYHKALAAKKPRLGSIGGERGGDPRIVHKDLLLVVTGSFMRSYLQGSKRDGRAGGGYAEKAGMSPAALGVIACFVRPRRDRDGYVEVDLDYASL
;
A
#
# COMPACT_ATOMS: atom_id res chain seq x y z
N MET A 1 -9.97 -13.27 0.50
CA MET A 1 -9.51 -12.24 1.46
C MET A 1 -8.87 -12.93 2.64
N GLU A 2 -7.64 -12.58 2.95
CA GLU A 2 -6.87 -13.15 4.04
C GLU A 2 -6.84 -12.21 5.25
N ALA A 3 -6.53 -12.76 6.42
CA ALA A 3 -6.30 -11.98 7.63
C ALA A 3 -4.98 -12.37 8.29
N VAL A 4 -4.29 -11.40 8.85
CA VAL A 4 -3.03 -11.58 9.56
C VAL A 4 -3.03 -10.83 10.88
N SER A 5 -2.34 -11.39 11.89
CA SER A 5 -2.09 -10.72 13.17
C SER A 5 -0.60 -10.51 13.36
N VAL A 6 -0.22 -9.27 13.71
CA VAL A 6 1.16 -8.84 13.90
C VAL A 6 1.31 -8.08 15.20
N SER A 7 2.55 -7.92 15.68
CA SER A 7 2.87 -7.05 16.80
C SER A 7 3.76 -5.91 16.31
N LEU A 8 3.47 -4.70 16.75
CA LEU A 8 4.25 -3.52 16.41
C LEU A 8 5.09 -3.08 17.61
N GLU A 9 6.21 -2.46 17.32
CA GLU A 9 6.96 -1.65 18.29
C GLU A 9 6.59 -0.19 18.09
N THR A 10 6.71 0.59 19.15
CA THR A 10 6.54 2.04 19.10
C THR A 10 7.88 2.73 19.36
N ARG A 11 7.99 3.96 18.91
CA ARG A 11 9.14 4.86 19.12
C ARG A 11 8.65 6.23 19.58
N ASP A 12 9.58 7.09 19.95
CA ASP A 12 9.23 8.47 20.27
C ASP A 12 8.55 9.13 19.07
N SER A 13 7.42 9.78 19.34
CA SER A 13 6.61 10.39 18.30
C SER A 13 7.32 11.56 17.62
N LEU A 14 7.28 11.57 16.29
CA LEU A 14 7.78 12.68 15.47
C LEU A 14 6.88 13.93 15.55
N LEU A 15 5.59 13.73 15.83
CA LEU A 15 4.61 14.80 15.83
C LEU A 15 4.31 15.36 17.24
N TYR A 16 4.47 14.52 18.28
CA TYR A 16 4.05 14.85 19.64
C TYR A 16 5.12 14.44 20.65
N PRO A 17 5.97 15.36 21.11
CA PRO A 17 7.02 15.07 22.08
C PRO A 17 6.49 14.35 23.34
N GLY A 18 7.23 13.34 23.80
CA GLY A 18 6.86 12.51 24.96
C GLY A 18 5.71 11.53 24.74
N LYS A 19 5.29 11.31 23.49
CA LYS A 19 4.36 10.25 23.10
C LYS A 19 5.08 9.16 22.34
N GLN A 20 4.53 7.95 22.41
CA GLN A 20 4.98 6.79 21.63
C GLN A 20 4.10 6.61 20.40
N GLU A 21 4.69 6.28 19.25
CA GLU A 21 3.94 6.02 18.03
C GLU A 21 4.53 4.87 17.20
N ALA A 22 3.68 4.21 16.43
CA ALA A 22 4.06 3.36 15.32
C ALA A 22 3.77 4.09 14.01
N ILE A 23 4.67 3.96 13.04
CA ILE A 23 4.53 4.56 11.71
C ILE A 23 4.21 3.44 10.72
N ILE A 24 3.19 3.63 9.90
CA ILE A 24 2.79 2.66 8.87
C ILE A 24 2.73 3.36 7.52
N ILE A 25 3.45 2.81 6.54
CA ILE A 25 3.57 3.38 5.19
C ILE A 25 3.02 2.39 4.17
N PRO A 26 1.90 2.69 3.50
CA PRO A 26 1.45 1.89 2.37
C PRO A 26 2.33 2.15 1.15
N ILE A 27 2.87 1.09 0.55
CA ILE A 27 3.71 1.15 -0.66
C ILE A 27 3.02 0.36 -1.77
N GLY A 28 2.73 1.01 -2.87
CA GLY A 28 2.14 0.42 -4.06
C GLY A 28 2.32 1.31 -5.28
N ASP A 29 1.74 0.92 -6.40
CA ASP A 29 1.74 1.69 -7.65
C ASP A 29 3.16 2.18 -8.07
N VAL A 30 4.17 1.33 -7.85
CA VAL A 30 5.56 1.57 -8.27
C VAL A 30 5.67 1.43 -9.77
N GLN A 31 4.98 0.42 -10.30
CA GLN A 31 4.90 0.09 -11.72
C GLN A 31 6.28 0.04 -12.38
N LEU A 32 7.18 -0.74 -11.77
CA LEU A 32 8.49 -0.99 -12.33
C LEU A 32 8.39 -1.99 -13.48
N GLY A 33 8.59 -1.49 -14.69
CA GLY A 33 8.67 -2.33 -15.89
C GLY A 33 10.09 -2.77 -16.23
N PRO A 34 10.25 -3.76 -17.14
CA PRO A 34 11.54 -4.17 -17.65
C PRO A 34 12.34 -3.01 -18.25
N ARG A 35 13.67 -3.12 -18.22
CA ARG A 35 14.55 -2.12 -18.84
C ARG A 35 14.50 -2.22 -20.36
N LEU A 36 14.00 -1.19 -21.00
CA LEU A 36 14.04 -1.04 -22.44
C LEU A 36 15.16 -0.08 -22.85
N ARG A 37 16.01 -0.50 -23.77
CA ARG A 37 17.16 0.30 -24.24
C ARG A 37 16.67 1.64 -24.82
N GLY A 38 17.24 2.74 -24.32
CA GLY A 38 16.96 4.10 -24.84
C GLY A 38 15.58 4.66 -24.49
N GLN A 39 14.83 4.01 -23.57
CA GLN A 39 13.55 4.54 -23.11
C GLN A 39 13.61 4.96 -21.63
N PRO A 40 13.00 6.12 -21.27
CA PRO A 40 12.87 6.52 -19.90
C PRO A 40 11.87 5.58 -19.18
N ARG A 41 12.15 5.24 -17.92
CA ARG A 41 11.24 4.47 -17.08
C ARG A 41 10.17 5.35 -16.45
N ALA A 42 8.95 4.85 -16.40
CA ALA A 42 7.86 5.49 -15.67
C ALA A 42 8.11 5.47 -14.16
N ALA A 43 8.60 4.36 -13.61
CA ALA A 43 8.90 4.23 -12.18
C ALA A 43 9.96 5.26 -11.71
N HIS A 44 9.63 5.98 -10.64
CA HIS A 44 10.50 6.98 -10.03
C HIS A 44 11.26 6.41 -8.83
N LEU A 45 12.22 5.52 -9.11
CA LEU A 45 12.93 4.74 -8.09
C LEU A 45 13.68 5.59 -7.05
N LYS A 46 14.18 6.77 -7.43
CA LYS A 46 14.81 7.70 -6.47
C LYS A 46 13.83 8.21 -5.41
N ARG A 47 12.55 8.39 -5.77
CA ARG A 47 11.52 8.78 -4.80
C ARG A 47 11.16 7.62 -3.91
N LEU A 48 10.94 6.44 -4.50
CA LEU A 48 10.69 5.21 -3.76
C LEU A 48 11.80 4.97 -2.74
N LYS A 49 13.07 4.96 -3.18
CA LYS A 49 14.20 4.76 -2.28
C LYS A 49 14.21 5.75 -1.11
N ARG A 50 13.97 7.04 -1.35
CA ARG A 50 13.90 8.04 -0.27
C ARG A 50 12.82 7.74 0.75
N VAL A 51 11.64 7.28 0.31
CA VAL A 51 10.55 6.90 1.22
C VAL A 51 10.91 5.66 2.03
N LEU A 52 11.50 4.65 1.39
CA LEU A 52 11.96 3.44 2.08
C LEU A 52 13.07 3.73 3.09
N ASP A 53 14.09 4.51 2.69
CA ASP A 53 15.19 4.93 3.57
C ASP A 53 14.66 5.69 4.80
N TRP A 54 13.77 6.66 4.57
CA TRP A 54 13.11 7.41 5.63
C TRP A 54 12.32 6.48 6.57
N GLY A 55 11.57 5.54 6.00
CA GLY A 55 10.82 4.57 6.78
C GLY A 55 11.70 3.68 7.65
N VAL A 56 12.83 3.21 7.11
CA VAL A 56 13.81 2.41 7.87
C VAL A 56 14.43 3.23 8.99
N GLU A 57 14.87 4.46 8.71
CA GLU A 57 15.45 5.38 9.70
C GLU A 57 14.48 5.64 10.86
N HIS A 58 13.20 5.82 10.58
CA HIS A 58 12.17 6.10 11.59
C HIS A 58 11.46 4.84 12.12
N GLY A 59 11.94 3.64 11.76
CA GLY A 59 11.40 2.37 12.24
C GLY A 59 9.98 2.08 11.79
N ALA A 60 9.58 2.61 10.66
CA ALA A 60 8.25 2.40 10.10
C ALA A 60 8.02 0.94 9.69
N TYR A 61 6.75 0.56 9.67
CA TYR A 61 6.24 -0.66 9.06
C TYR A 61 5.63 -0.33 7.71
N PHE A 62 5.57 -1.33 6.83
CA PHE A 62 5.07 -1.18 5.48
C PHE A 62 3.85 -2.07 5.22
N VAL A 63 2.97 -1.63 4.34
CA VAL A 63 1.87 -2.44 3.79
C VAL A 63 2.00 -2.41 2.27
N GLY A 64 2.12 -3.58 1.64
CA GLY A 64 2.19 -3.70 0.20
C GLY A 64 0.80 -3.52 -0.41
N MET A 65 0.67 -2.56 -1.33
CA MET A 65 -0.63 -2.18 -1.91
C MET A 65 -0.80 -2.62 -3.37
N GLY A 66 0.08 -3.52 -3.85
CA GLY A 66 0.05 -4.05 -5.22
C GLY A 66 0.70 -3.13 -6.26
N ASP A 67 0.71 -3.57 -7.49
CA ASP A 67 1.31 -2.86 -8.64
C ASP A 67 2.76 -2.41 -8.42
N MET A 68 3.54 -3.27 -7.77
CA MET A 68 4.98 -3.06 -7.59
C MET A 68 5.72 -3.22 -8.92
N ALA A 69 5.43 -4.27 -9.66
CA ALA A 69 5.90 -4.50 -11.03
C ALA A 69 4.85 -4.06 -12.06
N ASP A 70 5.32 -3.73 -13.27
CA ASP A 70 4.47 -3.50 -14.46
C ASP A 70 5.05 -4.29 -15.64
N VAL A 71 4.73 -5.57 -15.69
CA VAL A 71 5.16 -6.46 -16.79
C VAL A 71 4.04 -6.58 -17.83
N ALA A 72 2.81 -6.72 -17.39
CA ALA A 72 1.65 -6.76 -18.29
C ALA A 72 0.35 -6.38 -17.54
N SER A 73 -0.45 -5.51 -18.15
CA SER A 73 -1.82 -5.23 -17.69
C SER A 73 -2.71 -6.48 -17.79
N PRO A 74 -3.86 -6.54 -17.09
CA PRO A 74 -4.79 -7.68 -17.20
C PRO A 74 -5.13 -8.04 -18.64
N SER A 75 -5.51 -7.05 -19.45
CA SER A 75 -5.85 -7.25 -20.87
C SER A 75 -4.66 -7.74 -21.72
N ASN A 76 -3.45 -7.24 -21.43
CA ASN A 76 -2.25 -7.72 -22.11
C ASN A 76 -1.89 -9.16 -21.73
N ARG A 77 -2.05 -9.55 -20.46
CA ARG A 77 -1.83 -10.94 -20.01
C ARG A 77 -2.80 -11.90 -20.69
N GLU A 78 -4.07 -11.52 -20.80
CA GLU A 78 -5.08 -12.30 -21.49
C GLU A 78 -4.73 -12.48 -22.97
N ALA A 79 -4.35 -11.41 -23.66
CA ALA A 79 -3.92 -11.45 -25.04
C ALA A 79 -2.67 -12.32 -25.24
N LEU A 80 -1.67 -12.22 -24.36
CA LEU A 80 -0.46 -13.02 -24.40
C LEU A 80 -0.74 -14.51 -24.18
N ARG A 81 -1.65 -14.86 -23.27
CA ARG A 81 -2.08 -16.25 -23.04
C ARG A 81 -2.80 -16.83 -24.26
N ALA A 82 -3.62 -16.04 -24.94
CA ALA A 82 -4.35 -16.47 -26.13
C ALA A 82 -3.43 -16.63 -27.36
N ALA A 83 -2.30 -15.94 -27.40
CA ALA A 83 -1.45 -15.81 -28.60
C ALA A 83 -0.60 -17.03 -28.94
N ARG A 84 -0.67 -18.17 -28.22
CA ARG A 84 0.16 -19.38 -28.46
C ARG A 84 1.62 -19.03 -28.81
N LEU A 85 2.27 -18.27 -27.93
CA LEU A 85 3.63 -17.81 -28.12
C LEU A 85 4.62 -19.00 -28.22
N TYR A 86 5.66 -18.85 -29.05
CA TYR A 86 6.80 -19.76 -29.02
C TYR A 86 7.48 -19.73 -27.64
N ASP A 87 8.05 -20.85 -27.22
CA ASP A 87 8.72 -20.99 -25.93
C ASP A 87 9.79 -19.90 -25.70
N THR A 88 10.60 -19.60 -26.73
CA THR A 88 11.62 -18.55 -26.68
C THR A 88 11.07 -17.15 -26.39
N VAL A 89 9.86 -16.85 -26.86
CA VAL A 89 9.19 -15.57 -26.57
C VAL A 89 8.68 -15.54 -25.13
N ARG A 90 8.13 -16.65 -24.66
CA ARG A 90 7.69 -16.80 -23.28
C ARG A 90 8.84 -16.65 -22.32
N ASP A 91 9.94 -17.37 -22.56
CA ASP A 91 11.18 -17.29 -21.77
C ASP A 91 11.70 -15.84 -21.70
N THR A 92 11.66 -15.12 -22.81
CA THR A 92 12.08 -13.70 -22.84
C THR A 92 11.19 -12.82 -21.94
N LEU A 93 9.87 -13.04 -21.92
CA LEU A 93 8.96 -12.31 -21.06
C LEU A 93 9.18 -12.67 -19.59
N GLU A 94 9.37 -13.93 -19.27
CA GLU A 94 9.67 -14.37 -17.90
C GLU A 94 11.00 -13.82 -17.40
N GLN A 95 12.07 -13.86 -18.20
CA GLN A 95 13.35 -13.24 -17.85
C GLN A 95 13.22 -11.73 -17.60
N GLY A 96 12.37 -11.03 -18.38
CA GLY A 96 12.04 -9.63 -18.16
C GLY A 96 11.33 -9.40 -16.82
N ALA A 97 10.39 -10.26 -16.48
CA ALA A 97 9.68 -10.22 -15.19
C ALA A 97 10.62 -10.54 -14.02
N GLU A 98 11.46 -11.57 -14.14
CA GLU A 98 12.46 -11.92 -13.13
C GLU A 98 13.48 -10.80 -12.90
N SER A 99 14.02 -10.21 -13.97
CA SER A 99 14.94 -9.08 -13.86
C SER A 99 14.29 -7.87 -13.17
N THR A 100 13.00 -7.63 -13.41
CA THR A 100 12.24 -6.57 -12.75
C THR A 100 12.04 -6.89 -11.27
N LEU A 101 11.75 -8.14 -10.96
CA LEU A 101 11.58 -8.63 -9.60
C LEU A 101 12.87 -8.51 -8.79
N GLU A 102 14.01 -8.88 -9.35
CA GLU A 102 15.31 -8.76 -8.67
C GLU A 102 15.66 -7.28 -8.37
N GLU A 103 15.40 -6.37 -9.30
CA GLU A 103 15.61 -4.94 -9.03
C GLU A 103 14.68 -4.41 -7.92
N LEU A 104 13.43 -4.89 -7.84
CA LEU A 104 12.54 -4.57 -6.73
C LEU A 104 13.06 -5.15 -5.41
N LYS A 105 13.53 -6.39 -5.41
CA LYS A 105 14.12 -7.02 -4.21
C LYS A 105 15.32 -6.23 -3.69
N GLU A 106 16.24 -5.80 -4.57
CA GLU A 106 17.38 -4.96 -4.18
C GLU A 106 16.94 -3.66 -3.50
N LEU A 107 15.89 -3.01 -4.02
CA LEU A 107 15.34 -1.79 -3.43
C LEU A 107 14.67 -2.02 -2.08
N LEU A 108 14.00 -3.16 -1.93
CA LEU A 108 13.24 -3.51 -0.73
C LEU A 108 14.07 -4.20 0.36
N GLU A 109 15.29 -4.67 0.06
CA GLU A 109 16.16 -5.41 0.99
C GLU A 109 16.27 -4.71 2.37
N PRO A 110 16.48 -3.37 2.48
CA PRO A 110 16.61 -2.72 3.77
C PRO A 110 15.32 -2.74 4.63
N THR A 111 14.19 -3.08 4.03
CA THR A 111 12.86 -3.06 4.68
C THR A 111 12.37 -4.45 5.10
N ARG A 112 13.14 -5.51 4.84
CA ARG A 112 12.76 -6.90 5.19
C ARG A 112 12.40 -7.04 6.67
N GLY A 113 11.37 -7.85 6.94
CA GLY A 113 10.86 -8.07 8.29
C GLY A 113 10.02 -6.91 8.85
N ARG A 114 9.81 -5.82 8.09
CA ARG A 114 9.00 -4.67 8.49
C ARG A 114 7.67 -4.57 7.74
N TRP A 115 7.31 -5.56 6.94
CA TRP A 115 6.08 -5.58 6.18
C TRP A 115 4.97 -6.31 6.94
N LEU A 116 3.82 -5.68 7.08
CA LEU A 116 2.67 -6.22 7.81
C LEU A 116 1.84 -7.18 6.97
N GLY A 117 1.90 -7.03 5.67
CA GLY A 117 1.22 -7.83 4.66
C GLY A 117 1.28 -7.16 3.30
N MET A 118 0.94 -7.91 2.24
CA MET A 118 0.94 -7.41 0.86
C MET A 118 -0.31 -7.86 0.13
N VAL A 119 -1.03 -6.94 -0.50
CA VAL A 119 -2.15 -7.24 -1.39
C VAL A 119 -1.67 -7.31 -2.84
N GLU A 120 -2.42 -8.04 -3.66
CA GLU A 120 -2.20 -8.18 -5.09
C GLU A 120 -2.59 -6.93 -5.85
N GLY A 121 -1.77 -6.56 -6.84
CA GLY A 121 -2.10 -5.52 -7.80
C GLY A 121 -2.70 -6.07 -9.10
N HIS A 122 -2.87 -5.18 -10.07
CA HIS A 122 -3.39 -5.54 -11.40
C HIS A 122 -2.28 -5.86 -12.41
N HIS A 123 -1.08 -5.33 -12.23
CA HIS A 123 0.03 -5.39 -13.19
C HIS A 123 1.05 -6.50 -12.92
N LEU A 124 0.67 -7.47 -12.10
CA LEU A 124 1.50 -8.64 -11.76
C LEU A 124 1.87 -9.48 -13.01
N TRP A 125 2.95 -10.26 -12.90
CA TRP A 125 3.28 -11.34 -13.82
C TRP A 125 3.08 -12.70 -13.15
N PRO A 126 2.28 -13.61 -13.74
CA PRO A 126 2.16 -14.99 -13.27
C PRO A 126 3.26 -15.84 -13.90
N PHE A 127 4.09 -16.49 -13.08
CA PHE A 127 5.12 -17.43 -13.51
C PHE A 127 4.56 -18.84 -13.75
N GLU A 128 5.34 -19.69 -14.44
CA GLU A 128 4.93 -21.07 -14.74
C GLU A 128 4.76 -21.93 -13.49
N ASP A 129 5.47 -21.65 -12.41
CA ASP A 129 5.35 -22.34 -11.12
C ASP A 129 4.11 -21.98 -10.31
N GLY A 130 3.23 -21.13 -10.86
CA GLY A 130 2.00 -20.66 -10.22
C GLY A 130 2.19 -19.50 -9.26
N THR A 131 3.42 -19.02 -9.06
CA THR A 131 3.68 -17.80 -8.28
C THR A 131 3.45 -16.55 -9.14
N THR A 132 3.41 -15.39 -8.48
CA THR A 132 3.33 -14.09 -9.16
C THR A 132 4.45 -13.18 -8.67
N THR A 133 4.69 -12.08 -9.38
CA THR A 133 5.62 -11.03 -8.89
C THR A 133 5.27 -10.58 -7.48
N ASP A 134 3.98 -10.44 -7.17
CA ASP A 134 3.52 -9.98 -5.87
C ASP A 134 3.71 -11.04 -4.77
N THR A 135 3.42 -12.32 -5.04
CA THR A 135 3.65 -13.41 -4.07
C THR A 135 5.14 -13.58 -3.77
N ARG A 136 6.00 -13.54 -4.81
CA ARG A 136 7.45 -13.63 -4.62
C ARG A 136 8.04 -12.44 -3.87
N LEU A 137 7.48 -11.23 -4.04
CA LEU A 137 7.87 -10.05 -3.24
C LEU A 137 7.42 -10.18 -1.78
N ALA A 138 6.20 -10.66 -1.53
CA ALA A 138 5.71 -10.88 -0.17
C ALA A 138 6.61 -11.87 0.59
N ASP A 139 6.98 -12.98 -0.04
CA ASP A 139 7.90 -13.97 0.52
C ASP A 139 9.29 -13.36 0.78
N PHE A 140 9.81 -12.58 -0.18
CA PHE A 140 11.11 -11.95 -0.05
C PHE A 140 11.19 -10.97 1.13
N VAL A 141 10.19 -10.10 1.29
CA VAL A 141 10.16 -9.13 2.39
C VAL A 141 9.73 -9.75 3.72
N GLY A 142 9.30 -11.02 3.72
CA GLY A 142 8.95 -11.78 4.92
C GLY A 142 7.57 -11.45 5.47
N CYS A 143 6.58 -11.18 4.59
CA CYS A 143 5.21 -10.93 5.03
C CYS A 143 4.20 -11.88 4.39
N ARG A 144 2.98 -11.90 4.95
CA ARG A 144 1.89 -12.68 4.39
C ARG A 144 1.31 -12.02 3.14
N PHE A 145 1.15 -12.78 2.08
CA PHE A 145 0.36 -12.38 0.93
C PHE A 145 -1.13 -12.47 1.26
N LEU A 146 -1.88 -11.40 1.01
CA LEU A 146 -3.26 -11.23 1.48
C LEU A 146 -4.31 -11.40 0.36
N GLY A 147 -3.89 -11.72 -0.87
CA GLY A 147 -4.75 -11.71 -2.04
C GLY A 147 -5.13 -10.29 -2.46
N SER A 148 -6.24 -10.12 -3.18
CA SER A 148 -6.67 -8.80 -3.70
C SER A 148 -7.07 -7.81 -2.59
N ALA A 149 -7.41 -8.32 -1.39
CA ALA A 149 -7.72 -7.51 -0.21
C ALA A 149 -7.43 -8.30 1.06
N GLY A 150 -7.09 -7.61 2.15
CA GLY A 150 -6.80 -8.23 3.43
C GLY A 150 -7.14 -7.40 4.64
N LEU A 151 -7.19 -8.07 5.79
CA LEU A 151 -7.33 -7.46 7.10
C LEU A 151 -6.07 -7.72 7.92
N ILE A 152 -5.50 -6.66 8.49
CA ILE A 152 -4.33 -6.73 9.35
C ILE A 152 -4.74 -6.30 10.75
N THR A 153 -4.52 -7.17 11.73
CA THR A 153 -4.71 -6.86 13.16
C THR A 153 -3.34 -6.65 13.78
N ALA A 154 -3.04 -5.42 14.17
CA ALA A 154 -1.76 -5.05 14.77
C ALA A 154 -1.92 -4.77 16.26
N ARG A 155 -1.09 -5.42 17.09
CA ARG A 155 -1.02 -5.18 18.52
C ARG A 155 0.08 -4.16 18.80
N LEU A 156 -0.26 -3.10 19.54
CA LEU A 156 0.67 -2.07 19.98
C LEU A 156 1.15 -2.36 21.40
N PRO A 157 2.40 -2.02 21.75
CA PRO A 157 2.86 -2.14 23.12
C PRO A 157 2.03 -1.24 24.04
N ALA A 158 1.85 -1.67 25.26
CA ALA A 158 1.15 -0.91 26.28
C ALA A 158 1.89 -1.06 27.60
N GLU A 159 2.64 -0.04 27.99
CA GLU A 159 3.36 -0.03 29.25
C GLU A 159 2.42 -0.19 30.45
N GLY A 160 2.74 -1.15 31.33
CA GLY A 160 1.97 -1.38 32.55
C GLY A 160 0.54 -1.93 32.37
N GLN A 161 0.24 -2.60 31.27
CA GLN A 161 -1.14 -2.99 30.92
C GLN A 161 -1.32 -4.49 30.66
N HIS A 162 -2.45 -5.02 31.15
CA HIS A 162 -2.92 -6.37 30.78
C HIS A 162 -3.57 -6.45 29.38
N LYS A 163 -4.01 -5.32 28.81
CA LYS A 163 -4.61 -5.26 27.45
C LYS A 163 -3.82 -4.35 26.55
N GLN A 164 -3.35 -4.90 25.45
CA GLN A 164 -2.66 -4.15 24.39
C GLN A 164 -3.69 -3.46 23.47
N PRO A 165 -3.45 -2.21 23.05
CA PRO A 165 -4.25 -1.58 22.01
C PRO A 165 -4.19 -2.40 20.72
N ILE A 166 -5.31 -2.50 20.05
CA ILE A 166 -5.43 -3.21 18.79
C ILE A 166 -5.76 -2.19 17.71
N LEU A 167 -4.96 -2.18 16.65
CA LEU A 167 -5.22 -1.46 15.42
C LEU A 167 -5.68 -2.44 14.36
N LYS A 168 -6.76 -2.12 13.67
CA LYS A 168 -7.26 -2.89 12.54
C LYS A 168 -7.05 -2.11 11.24
N ILE A 169 -6.45 -2.73 10.23
CA ILE A 169 -6.20 -2.13 8.92
C ILE A 169 -6.90 -2.97 7.86
N SER A 170 -7.71 -2.33 7.03
CA SER A 170 -8.25 -2.91 5.80
C SER A 170 -7.41 -2.43 4.62
N ALA A 171 -6.73 -3.34 3.94
CA ALA A 171 -5.94 -3.07 2.74
C ALA A 171 -6.64 -3.65 1.50
N TRP A 172 -6.72 -2.88 0.43
CA TRP A 172 -7.27 -3.28 -0.85
C TRP A 172 -6.56 -2.53 -1.97
N HIS A 173 -6.12 -3.23 -3.02
CA HIS A 173 -5.47 -2.55 -4.14
C HIS A 173 -6.39 -1.50 -4.78
N GLY A 174 -7.67 -1.76 -4.86
CA GLY A 174 -8.63 -0.90 -5.54
C GLY A 174 -8.99 -1.40 -6.93
N GLU A 175 -9.94 -0.75 -7.56
CA GLU A 175 -10.37 -1.03 -8.94
C GLU A 175 -11.12 0.16 -9.55
N GLY A 176 -11.32 0.11 -10.87
CA GLY A 176 -12.10 1.10 -11.62
C GLY A 176 -11.38 2.42 -11.80
N GLY A 177 -12.09 3.43 -12.28
CA GLY A 177 -11.56 4.77 -12.57
C GLY A 177 -12.23 5.85 -11.74
N GLY A 178 -11.63 7.02 -11.70
CA GLY A 178 -12.19 8.22 -11.08
C GLY A 178 -11.33 9.43 -11.37
N GLY A 179 -11.84 10.36 -12.22
CA GLY A 179 -11.11 11.57 -12.62
C GLY A 179 -10.94 12.59 -11.49
N THR A 180 -11.87 12.65 -10.56
CA THR A 180 -11.85 13.64 -9.46
C THR A 180 -11.01 13.18 -8.26
N LEU A 181 -10.53 14.14 -7.46
CA LEU A 181 -9.80 13.82 -6.23
C LEU A 181 -10.68 13.10 -5.20
N GLY A 182 -11.95 13.43 -5.11
CA GLY A 182 -12.89 12.85 -4.14
C GLY A 182 -13.33 11.42 -4.46
N ALA A 183 -13.25 10.98 -5.73
CA ALA A 183 -13.76 9.67 -6.14
C ALA A 183 -13.14 8.49 -5.36
N PRO A 184 -11.81 8.37 -5.18
CA PRO A 184 -11.24 7.27 -4.41
C PRO A 184 -11.56 7.36 -2.91
N LEU A 185 -11.63 8.54 -2.32
CA LEU A 185 -12.03 8.68 -0.91
C LEU A 185 -13.48 8.25 -0.69
N SER A 186 -14.39 8.63 -1.60
CA SER A 186 -15.80 8.19 -1.55
C SER A 186 -15.93 6.66 -1.69
N LYS A 187 -15.03 6.02 -2.44
CA LYS A 187 -14.99 4.55 -2.55
C LYS A 187 -14.54 3.90 -1.24
N LEU A 188 -13.49 4.43 -0.61
CA LEU A 188 -13.06 3.99 0.72
C LEU A 188 -14.13 4.21 1.78
N GLU A 189 -14.82 5.33 1.73
CA GLU A 189 -15.87 5.66 2.68
C GLU A 189 -17.03 4.64 2.66
N ARG A 190 -17.39 4.10 1.50
CA ARG A 190 -18.38 3.02 1.39
C ARG A 190 -17.92 1.74 2.08
N MET A 191 -16.62 1.41 2.00
CA MET A 191 -16.07 0.22 2.64
C MET A 191 -16.14 0.26 4.18
N VAL A 192 -16.27 1.46 4.78
CA VAL A 192 -16.39 1.61 6.24
C VAL A 192 -17.64 0.90 6.79
N GLY A 193 -18.71 0.79 6.01
CA GLY A 193 -19.91 0.04 6.39
C GLY A 193 -19.75 -1.48 6.28
N ASP A 194 -18.85 -1.94 5.43
CA ASP A 194 -18.74 -3.36 5.06
C ASP A 194 -17.61 -4.09 5.84
N ARG A 195 -16.65 -3.36 6.37
CA ARG A 195 -15.44 -3.91 7.01
C ARG A 195 -15.14 -3.15 8.28
N GLU A 196 -14.82 -3.87 9.35
CA GLU A 196 -14.41 -3.28 10.61
C GLU A 196 -12.90 -3.01 10.61
N ALA A 197 -12.49 -1.75 10.49
CA ALA A 197 -11.11 -1.31 10.60
C ALA A 197 -11.01 0.12 11.16
N ASP A 198 -9.81 0.49 11.61
CA ASP A 198 -9.45 1.84 12.05
C ASP A 198 -8.80 2.62 10.91
N ILE A 199 -8.04 1.92 10.05
CA ILE A 199 -7.41 2.48 8.86
C ILE A 199 -7.87 1.70 7.63
N TYR A 200 -8.31 2.41 6.61
CA TYR A 200 -8.71 1.88 5.30
C TYR A 200 -7.72 2.36 4.25
N MET A 201 -7.00 1.45 3.60
CA MET A 201 -5.96 1.74 2.61
C MET A 201 -6.36 1.23 1.23
N MET A 202 -6.17 2.07 0.20
CA MET A 202 -6.43 1.72 -1.19
C MET A 202 -5.35 2.30 -2.12
N GLY A 203 -4.83 1.49 -3.05
CA GLY A 203 -3.93 1.86 -4.14
C GLY A 203 -4.65 2.22 -5.43
N HIS A 204 -4.08 1.88 -6.58
CA HIS A 204 -4.64 1.93 -7.93
C HIS A 204 -4.91 3.32 -8.52
N TYR A 205 -5.31 4.29 -7.73
CA TYR A 205 -5.74 5.60 -8.22
C TYR A 205 -4.60 6.60 -8.46
N HIS A 206 -3.39 6.27 -8.06
CA HIS A 206 -2.20 7.12 -8.17
C HIS A 206 -2.39 8.53 -7.58
N LYS A 207 -3.18 8.64 -6.54
CA LYS A 207 -3.49 9.88 -5.82
C LYS A 207 -3.12 9.72 -4.35
N ALA A 208 -2.26 10.60 -3.83
CA ALA A 208 -1.89 10.61 -2.42
C ALA A 208 -2.91 11.46 -1.64
N LEU A 209 -3.87 10.81 -0.99
CA LEU A 209 -4.95 11.47 -0.26
C LEU A 209 -5.18 10.76 1.07
N ALA A 210 -5.48 11.54 2.12
CA ALA A 210 -5.99 10.98 3.36
C ALA A 210 -7.05 11.87 3.97
N ALA A 211 -7.96 11.26 4.70
CA ALA A 211 -9.01 11.97 5.43
C ALA A 211 -9.37 11.22 6.72
N LYS A 212 -9.61 11.95 7.79
CA LYS A 212 -10.22 11.41 9.00
C LYS A 212 -11.73 11.39 8.86
N LYS A 213 -12.35 10.25 9.20
CA LYS A 213 -13.81 10.10 9.27
C LYS A 213 -14.21 9.84 10.72
N PRO A 214 -14.88 10.78 11.39
CA PRO A 214 -15.34 10.57 12.76
C PRO A 214 -16.44 9.49 12.80
N ARG A 215 -16.38 8.63 13.82
CA ARG A 215 -17.36 7.58 14.09
C ARG A 215 -17.75 7.64 15.57
N LEU A 216 -19.02 7.53 15.84
CA LEU A 216 -19.52 7.31 17.20
C LEU A 216 -19.44 5.82 17.56
N GLY A 217 -18.99 5.54 18.75
CA GLY A 217 -18.98 4.23 19.36
C GLY A 217 -19.44 4.30 20.81
N SER A 218 -19.57 3.16 21.45
CA SER A 218 -19.77 3.07 22.90
C SER A 218 -18.72 2.16 23.52
N ILE A 219 -18.28 2.47 24.73
CA ILE A 219 -17.37 1.66 25.53
C ILE A 219 -17.92 1.48 26.93
N GLY A 220 -17.63 0.33 27.57
CA GLY A 220 -18.18 -0.05 28.86
C GLY A 220 -19.54 -0.75 28.75
N GLY A 221 -20.19 -0.96 29.86
CA GLY A 221 -21.47 -1.68 29.93
C GLY A 221 -21.34 -3.20 30.06
N GLU A 222 -20.22 -3.81 29.65
CA GLU A 222 -20.03 -5.27 29.64
C GLU A 222 -20.01 -5.93 31.02
N ARG A 223 -19.71 -5.16 32.08
CA ARG A 223 -19.63 -5.64 33.48
C ARG A 223 -20.65 -5.01 34.42
N GLY A 224 -21.71 -4.45 33.83
CA GLY A 224 -22.67 -3.66 34.58
C GLY A 224 -22.19 -2.21 34.75
N GLY A 225 -23.05 -1.27 34.51
CA GLY A 225 -22.79 0.18 34.44
C GLY A 225 -23.21 0.75 33.10
N ASP A 226 -23.38 2.06 33.03
CA ASP A 226 -23.79 2.69 31.78
C ASP A 226 -22.68 2.78 30.77
N PRO A 227 -22.93 2.44 29.48
CA PRO A 227 -21.96 2.62 28.41
C PRO A 227 -21.73 4.13 28.17
N ARG A 228 -20.49 4.47 27.80
CA ARG A 228 -20.10 5.83 27.46
C ARG A 228 -19.96 5.98 25.96
N ILE A 229 -20.51 7.05 25.40
CA ILE A 229 -20.31 7.43 24.00
C ILE A 229 -18.88 7.92 23.81
N VAL A 230 -18.21 7.41 22.79
CA VAL A 230 -16.87 7.81 22.39
C VAL A 230 -16.83 8.23 20.93
N HIS A 231 -16.03 9.24 20.64
CA HIS A 231 -15.71 9.64 19.28
C HIS A 231 -14.39 8.97 18.88
N LYS A 232 -14.42 8.22 17.78
CA LYS A 232 -13.23 7.60 17.18
C LYS A 232 -13.03 8.15 15.79
N ASP A 233 -11.80 8.48 15.44
CA ASP A 233 -11.44 8.78 14.07
C ASP A 233 -11.04 7.50 13.34
N LEU A 234 -11.63 7.28 12.19
CA LEU A 234 -11.15 6.33 11.19
C LEU A 234 -10.27 7.08 10.21
N LEU A 235 -9.23 6.42 9.70
CA LEU A 235 -8.35 7.02 8.71
C LEU A 235 -8.56 6.35 7.34
N LEU A 236 -8.95 7.15 6.35
CA LEU A 236 -9.09 6.76 4.96
C LEU A 236 -7.84 7.18 4.20
N VAL A 237 -7.13 6.25 3.57
CA VAL A 237 -5.84 6.49 2.90
C VAL A 237 -5.88 5.97 1.49
N VAL A 238 -5.72 6.84 0.53
CA VAL A 238 -5.42 6.50 -0.86
C VAL A 238 -3.92 6.67 -1.03
N THR A 239 -3.25 5.58 -1.37
CA THR A 239 -1.81 5.59 -1.55
C THR A 239 -1.47 6.38 -2.81
N GLY A 240 -0.40 7.12 -2.77
CA GLY A 240 0.13 7.78 -3.95
C GLY A 240 0.69 6.78 -4.96
N SER A 241 1.66 7.20 -5.72
CA SER A 241 2.30 6.38 -6.74
C SER A 241 3.76 6.75 -6.85
N PHE A 242 4.55 5.84 -7.40
CA PHE A 242 5.92 6.11 -7.83
C PHE A 242 6.05 6.09 -9.36
N MET A 243 4.93 5.99 -10.07
CA MET A 243 4.89 6.06 -11.53
C MET A 243 4.69 7.50 -12.01
N ARG A 244 5.56 7.95 -12.89
CA ARG A 244 5.39 9.22 -13.62
C ARG A 244 4.47 9.00 -14.81
N SER A 245 3.29 9.60 -14.79
CA SER A 245 2.30 9.48 -15.86
C SER A 245 2.77 10.13 -17.16
N TYR A 246 3.59 11.18 -17.05
CA TYR A 246 4.08 11.97 -18.19
C TYR A 246 5.60 11.99 -18.18
N LEU A 247 6.20 11.56 -19.30
CA LEU A 247 7.64 11.45 -19.46
C LEU A 247 8.09 12.18 -20.74
N GLN A 248 8.86 13.24 -20.57
CA GLN A 248 9.48 13.90 -21.72
C GLN A 248 10.39 12.91 -22.48
N GLY A 249 10.24 12.85 -23.79
CA GLY A 249 11.00 11.97 -24.65
C GLY A 249 10.49 10.52 -24.69
N SER A 250 9.33 10.21 -24.09
CA SER A 250 8.70 8.90 -24.27
C SER A 250 8.34 8.65 -25.74
N LYS A 251 8.56 7.43 -26.19
CA LYS A 251 8.29 6.99 -27.57
C LYS A 251 7.32 5.83 -27.53
N ARG A 252 6.45 5.77 -28.53
CA ARG A 252 5.60 4.62 -28.79
C ARG A 252 5.82 4.17 -30.23
N ASP A 253 6.05 2.91 -30.44
CA ASP A 253 6.33 2.33 -31.76
C ASP A 253 7.45 3.09 -32.51
N GLY A 254 8.48 3.54 -31.78
CA GLY A 254 9.58 4.32 -32.32
C GLY A 254 9.28 5.79 -32.64
N ARG A 255 8.04 6.24 -32.41
CA ARG A 255 7.59 7.62 -32.69
C ARG A 255 7.49 8.43 -31.39
N ALA A 256 7.70 9.73 -31.45
CA ALA A 256 7.31 10.64 -30.38
C ALA A 256 5.77 10.58 -30.28
N GLY A 257 5.23 10.07 -29.18
CA GLY A 257 3.80 9.82 -29.09
C GLY A 257 3.23 9.72 -27.68
N GLY A 258 4.06 10.05 -26.69
CA GLY A 258 3.66 10.01 -25.29
C GLY A 258 3.41 8.60 -24.74
N GLY A 259 3.32 8.51 -23.43
CA GLY A 259 2.93 7.30 -22.73
C GLY A 259 1.41 7.04 -22.77
N TYR A 260 0.98 5.93 -22.17
CA TYR A 260 -0.44 5.57 -22.07
C TYR A 260 -1.29 6.65 -21.37
N ALA A 261 -0.82 7.19 -20.25
CA ALA A 261 -1.54 8.21 -19.50
C ALA A 261 -1.73 9.52 -20.32
N GLU A 262 -0.70 9.92 -21.07
CA GLU A 262 -0.76 11.09 -21.93
C GLU A 262 -1.78 10.90 -23.07
N LYS A 263 -1.76 9.73 -23.72
CA LYS A 263 -2.72 9.40 -24.78
C LYS A 263 -4.16 9.33 -24.26
N ALA A 264 -4.36 8.83 -23.05
CA ALA A 264 -5.67 8.70 -22.43
C ALA A 264 -6.16 9.98 -21.74
N GLY A 265 -5.36 11.07 -21.76
CA GLY A 265 -5.70 12.34 -21.10
C GLY A 265 -5.86 12.20 -19.58
N MET A 266 -5.14 11.26 -18.96
CA MET A 266 -5.22 11.02 -17.51
C MET A 266 -4.60 12.17 -16.73
N SER A 267 -5.09 12.41 -15.51
CA SER A 267 -4.44 13.34 -14.58
C SER A 267 -3.03 12.85 -14.22
N PRO A 268 -2.06 13.76 -14.00
CA PRO A 268 -0.75 13.38 -13.48
C PRO A 268 -0.88 12.60 -12.17
N ALA A 269 -0.02 11.59 -12.01
CA ALA A 269 0.06 10.82 -10.77
C ALA A 269 0.66 11.67 -9.63
N ALA A 270 0.17 11.49 -8.41
CA ALA A 270 0.78 12.07 -7.22
C ALA A 270 1.95 11.19 -6.79
N LEU A 271 3.17 11.72 -6.96
CA LEU A 271 4.40 11.02 -6.56
C LEU A 271 4.62 11.08 -5.05
N GLY A 272 4.75 9.94 -4.42
CA GLY A 272 4.94 9.78 -2.99
C GLY A 272 3.83 8.96 -2.35
N VAL A 273 3.76 8.99 -1.03
CA VAL A 273 2.83 8.18 -0.23
C VAL A 273 2.30 8.97 0.96
N ILE A 274 1.29 8.43 1.62
CA ILE A 274 0.82 8.91 2.93
C ILE A 274 1.40 8.01 4.01
N ALA A 275 2.12 8.58 4.97
CA ALA A 275 2.49 7.89 6.20
C ALA A 275 1.38 8.04 7.23
N CYS A 276 1.04 6.94 7.90
CA CYS A 276 0.07 6.91 8.99
C CYS A 276 0.82 6.84 10.33
N PHE A 277 0.47 7.71 11.27
CA PHE A 277 1.02 7.73 12.62
C PHE A 277 -0.02 7.21 13.59
N VAL A 278 0.32 6.17 14.33
CA VAL A 278 -0.57 5.44 15.23
C VAL A 278 -0.03 5.55 16.64
N ARG A 279 -0.74 6.24 17.49
CA ARG A 279 -0.35 6.45 18.89
C ARG A 279 -1.28 5.70 19.82
N PRO A 280 -0.77 4.76 20.64
CA PRO A 280 -1.57 4.19 21.72
C PRO A 280 -1.91 5.28 22.73
N ARG A 281 -3.17 5.38 23.07
CA ARG A 281 -3.67 6.33 24.07
C ARG A 281 -4.51 5.61 25.12
N ARG A 282 -4.33 6.02 26.36
CA ARG A 282 -5.26 5.66 27.44
C ARG A 282 -6.07 6.90 27.81
N ASP A 283 -7.37 6.75 27.89
CA ASP A 283 -8.22 7.79 28.41
C ASP A 283 -8.18 7.84 29.97
N ARG A 284 -8.85 8.83 30.55
CA ARG A 284 -8.88 9.05 32.02
C ARG A 284 -9.50 7.88 32.79
N ASP A 285 -10.35 7.08 32.13
CA ASP A 285 -11.05 5.95 32.73
C ASP A 285 -10.33 4.63 32.49
N GLY A 286 -9.14 4.68 31.88
CA GLY A 286 -8.27 3.52 31.66
C GLY A 286 -8.58 2.73 30.39
N TYR A 287 -9.50 3.18 29.53
CA TYR A 287 -9.73 2.57 28.23
C TYR A 287 -8.59 2.84 27.27
N VAL A 288 -8.23 1.83 26.52
CA VAL A 288 -7.11 1.89 25.58
C VAL A 288 -7.63 2.11 24.18
N GLU A 289 -7.15 3.17 23.55
CA GLU A 289 -7.53 3.60 22.22
C GLU A 289 -6.28 3.86 21.36
N VAL A 290 -6.49 4.13 20.09
CA VAL A 290 -5.46 4.60 19.17
C VAL A 290 -5.85 5.97 18.61
N ASP A 291 -4.92 6.91 18.67
CA ASP A 291 -4.99 8.16 17.92
C ASP A 291 -4.32 7.97 16.57
N LEU A 292 -4.98 8.45 15.53
CA LEU A 292 -4.51 8.33 14.15
C LEU A 292 -4.18 9.72 13.59
N ASP A 293 -3.05 9.80 12.92
CA ASP A 293 -2.64 10.98 12.15
C ASP A 293 -1.98 10.57 10.84
N TYR A 294 -1.68 11.53 9.96
CA TYR A 294 -1.04 11.26 8.69
C TYR A 294 -0.21 12.43 8.18
N ALA A 295 0.77 12.12 7.35
CA ALA A 295 1.53 13.11 6.58
C ALA A 295 1.89 12.57 5.19
N SER A 296 2.11 13.47 4.23
CA SER A 296 2.64 13.12 2.89
C SER A 296 4.17 13.03 2.94
N LEU A 297 4.73 11.97 2.34
CA LEU A 297 6.17 11.73 2.18
C LEU A 297 6.59 11.84 0.71
#